data_2849d0a273992eb89ff57e673fa93464
#
_entry.id   2849d0a273992eb89ff57e673fa93464
#
_cell.length_a   1.000
_cell.length_b   1.000
_cell.length_c   1.000
_cell.angle_alpha   90.00
_cell.angle_beta   90.00
_cell.angle_gamma   90.00
#
_symmetry.space_group_name_H-M   'P 1'
#
loop_
_entity.id
_entity.type
_entity.pdbx_description
1 polymer ?
#
loop_
_entity_poly.entity_id
_entity_poly.type
_entity_poly.pdbx_seq_one_letter_code
_entity_poly.pdbx_strand_id
1 'polypeptide(L)' 'AHREYLDRHYADGAFLCSGPQNPRSGGIILCRASDRAAVEALTCDDPFRIHGVADYEIVEFSPTKHLPGFEAFL' A
#
# COMPACT_ATOMS: atom_id res chain seq x y z
N ALA A 1 12.32 -7.89 -7.85
CA ALA A 1 12.33 -7.53 -6.43
C ALA A 1 11.09 -6.76 -6.01
N HIS A 2 10.77 -5.62 -6.66
CA HIS A 2 9.58 -4.83 -6.31
C HIS A 2 8.29 -5.60 -6.58
N ARG A 3 8.21 -6.29 -7.70
CA ARG A 3 7.04 -7.08 -8.06
C ARG A 3 6.78 -8.22 -7.07
N GLU A 4 7.83 -8.89 -6.64
CA GLU A 4 7.74 -9.96 -5.64
C GLU A 4 7.30 -9.41 -4.29
N TYR A 5 7.78 -8.22 -3.92
CA TYR A 5 7.36 -7.52 -2.73
C TYR A 5 5.84 -7.24 -2.76
N LEU A 6 5.33 -6.71 -3.87
CA LEU A 6 3.91 -6.46 -4.04
C LEU A 6 3.10 -7.76 -3.94
N ASP A 7 3.50 -8.80 -4.67
CA ASP A 7 2.80 -10.07 -4.70
C ASP A 7 2.71 -10.69 -3.31
N ARG A 8 3.77 -10.59 -2.51
CA ARG A 8 3.79 -11.10 -1.15
C ARG A 8 2.75 -10.42 -0.27
N HIS A 9 2.64 -9.09 -0.37
CA HIS A 9 1.69 -8.34 0.46
C HIS A 9 0.26 -8.42 -0.06
N TYR A 10 0.05 -8.69 -1.33
CA TYR A 10 -1.27 -9.08 -1.81
C TYR A 10 -1.68 -10.45 -1.27
N ALA A 11 -0.75 -11.39 -1.24
CA ALA A 11 -1.03 -12.73 -0.73
C ALA A 11 -1.37 -12.73 0.77
N ASP A 12 -0.73 -11.88 1.57
CA ASP A 12 -1.01 -11.80 3.00
C ASP A 12 -2.19 -10.88 3.35
N GLY A 13 -2.77 -10.23 2.37
CA GLY A 13 -3.95 -9.37 2.54
C GLY A 13 -3.65 -7.95 3.02
N ALA A 14 -2.39 -7.55 3.11
CA ALA A 14 -2.03 -6.19 3.52
C ALA A 14 -2.35 -5.16 2.43
N PHE A 15 -2.10 -5.50 1.16
CA PHE A 15 -2.38 -4.62 0.03
C PHE A 15 -3.71 -4.97 -0.63
N LEU A 16 -4.50 -3.94 -0.95
CA LEU A 16 -5.83 -4.09 -1.54
C LEU A 16 -5.83 -3.77 -3.03
N CYS A 17 -5.10 -2.75 -3.43
CA CYS A 17 -4.89 -2.41 -4.84
C CYS A 17 -3.69 -1.48 -4.97
N SER A 18 -3.14 -1.41 -6.17
CA SER A 18 -2.04 -0.52 -6.47
C SER A 18 -2.02 -0.20 -7.95
N GLY A 19 -1.38 0.89 -8.31
CA GLY A 19 -1.25 1.28 -9.70
C GLY A 19 -0.53 2.60 -9.87
N PRO A 20 -0.16 2.93 -11.12
CA PRO A 20 0.47 4.21 -11.40
C PRO A 20 -0.54 5.35 -11.33
N GLN A 21 -0.06 6.52 -10.93
CA GLN A 21 -0.87 7.74 -11.02
C GLN A 21 -1.04 8.17 -12.48
N ASN A 22 -2.12 8.88 -12.76
CA ASN A 22 -2.38 9.49 -14.05
C ASN A 22 -2.48 11.02 -13.88
N PRO A 23 -1.54 11.80 -14.43
CA PRO A 23 -0.36 11.38 -15.21
C PRO A 23 0.65 10.61 -14.35
N ARG A 24 1.57 9.91 -14.98
CA ARG A 24 2.55 9.04 -14.30
C ARG A 24 3.59 9.85 -13.54
N SER A 25 3.20 10.39 -12.39
CA SER A 25 4.07 11.09 -11.47
C SER A 25 4.50 10.23 -10.28
N GLY A 26 4.00 9.00 -10.21
CA GLY A 26 4.28 8.06 -9.13
C GLY A 26 3.28 6.92 -9.12
N GLY A 27 3.20 6.22 -8.02
CA GLY A 27 2.26 5.13 -7.81
C GLY A 27 1.48 5.29 -6.52
N ILE A 28 0.39 4.54 -6.40
CA ILE A 28 -0.42 4.51 -5.19
C ILE A 28 -0.61 3.05 -4.80
N ILE A 29 -0.53 2.80 -3.50
CA ILE A 29 -0.88 1.51 -2.91
C ILE A 29 -1.93 1.77 -1.84
N LEU A 30 -3.08 1.12 -1.98
CA LEU A 30 -4.11 1.11 -0.95
C LEU A 30 -3.88 -0.12 -0.10
N CYS A 31 -3.65 0.09 1.20
CA CYS A 31 -3.38 -1.00 2.10
C CYS A 31 -4.18 -0.87 3.39
N ARG A 32 -4.24 -1.96 4.15
CA ARG A 32 -4.84 -1.97 5.47
C ARG A 32 -3.80 -2.42 6.50
N ALA A 33 -3.84 -1.81 7.68
CA ALA A 33 -2.94 -2.15 8.76
C ALA A 33 -3.58 -1.74 10.09
N SER A 34 -3.05 -2.26 11.18
CA SER A 34 -3.57 -1.95 12.52
C SER A 34 -3.31 -0.52 12.93
N ASP A 35 -2.19 0.06 12.47
CA ASP A 35 -1.79 1.43 12.77
C ASP A 35 -0.77 1.93 11.76
N ARG A 36 -0.38 3.21 11.90
CA ARG A 36 0.59 3.85 11.02
C ARG A 36 1.97 3.19 11.09
N ALA A 37 2.39 2.77 12.27
CA ALA A 37 3.70 2.12 12.44
C ALA A 37 3.78 0.82 11.64
N ALA A 38 2.69 0.05 11.57
CA ALA A 38 2.64 -1.17 10.77
C ALA A 38 2.81 -0.85 9.27
N VAL A 39 2.20 0.24 8.78
CA VAL A 39 2.36 0.67 7.39
C VAL A 39 3.80 1.11 7.13
N GLU A 40 4.39 1.87 8.03
CA GLU A 40 5.79 2.29 7.89
C GLU A 40 6.73 1.08 7.82
N ALA A 41 6.48 0.06 8.62
CA ALA A 41 7.25 -1.18 8.57
C ALA A 41 7.12 -1.88 7.21
N LEU A 42 5.93 -1.89 6.63
CA LEU A 42 5.71 -2.45 5.29
C LEU A 42 6.54 -1.72 4.23
N THR A 43 6.60 -0.39 4.28
CA THR A 43 7.35 0.39 3.29
C THR A 43 8.85 0.17 3.40
N CYS A 44 9.36 -0.15 4.58
CA CYS A 44 10.79 -0.42 4.77
C CYS A 44 11.26 -1.66 4.02
N ASP A 45 10.37 -2.59 3.70
CA ASP A 45 10.69 -3.81 2.97
C ASP A 45 10.64 -3.62 1.45
N ASP A 46 10.14 -2.47 0.97
CA ASP A 46 10.05 -2.22 -0.47
C ASP A 46 11.45 -2.03 -1.06
N PRO A 47 11.87 -2.85 -2.03
CA PRO A 47 13.17 -2.70 -2.69
C PRO A 47 13.38 -1.32 -3.30
N PHE A 48 12.34 -0.68 -3.81
CA PHE A 48 12.45 0.67 -4.36
C PHE A 48 12.86 1.68 -3.30
N ARG A 49 12.34 1.55 -2.09
CA ARG A 49 12.71 2.42 -0.98
C ARG A 49 14.13 2.10 -0.48
N ILE A 50 14.46 0.82 -0.35
CA ILE A 50 15.79 0.37 0.10
C ILE A 50 16.88 0.90 -0.82
N HIS A 51 16.63 0.89 -2.14
CA HIS A 51 17.59 1.35 -3.14
C HIS A 51 17.49 2.84 -3.46
N GLY A 52 16.67 3.59 -2.74
CA GLY A 52 16.52 5.02 -2.94
C GLY A 52 15.79 5.42 -4.22
N VAL A 53 15.06 4.49 -4.83
CA VAL A 53 14.32 4.73 -6.08
C VAL A 53 12.99 5.42 -5.83
N ALA A 54 12.42 5.22 -4.64
CA ALA A 54 11.12 5.80 -4.30
C ALA A 54 11.11 6.32 -2.88
N ASP A 55 10.39 7.43 -2.67
CA ASP A 55 10.01 7.95 -1.38
C ASP A 55 8.53 7.67 -1.15
N TYR A 56 8.14 7.50 0.12
CA TYR A 56 6.76 7.21 0.48
C TYR A 56 6.13 8.38 1.22
N GLU A 57 4.91 8.69 0.82
CA GLU A 57 4.02 9.54 1.60
C GLU A 57 2.87 8.66 2.11
N ILE A 58 2.67 8.63 3.41
CA ILE A 58 1.65 7.81 4.05
C ILE A 58 0.49 8.71 4.46
N VAL A 59 -0.69 8.41 3.94
CA VAL A 59 -1.93 9.09 4.31
C VAL A 59 -2.84 8.07 4.97
N GLU A 60 -3.14 8.29 6.24
CA GLU A 60 -4.08 7.44 6.99
C GLU A 60 -5.49 8.03 6.88
N PHE A 61 -6.47 7.17 6.63
CA PHE A 61 -7.86 7.59 6.63
C PHE A 61 -8.76 6.48 7.15
N SER A 62 -9.94 6.87 7.60
CA SER A 62 -10.96 5.93 8.07
C SER A 62 -12.08 5.87 7.02
N PRO A 63 -12.28 4.74 6.34
CA PRO A 63 -13.32 4.61 5.32
C PRO A 63 -14.69 4.46 5.95
N THR A 64 -15.24 5.59 6.42
CA THR A 64 -16.52 5.61 7.15
C THR A 64 -17.71 5.40 6.24
N LYS A 65 -17.54 5.54 4.92
CA LYS A 65 -18.57 5.30 3.93
C LYS A 65 -17.95 4.56 2.75
N HIS A 66 -18.57 3.47 2.35
CA HIS A 66 -18.02 2.60 1.29
C HIS A 66 -19.14 1.82 0.61
N LEU A 67 -18.80 1.22 -0.51
CA LEU A 67 -19.70 0.36 -1.26
C LEU A 67 -20.02 -0.89 -0.44
N PRO A 68 -21.28 -1.39 -0.47
CA PRO A 68 -21.61 -2.67 0.16
C PRO A 68 -20.68 -3.79 -0.32
N GLY A 69 -20.16 -4.55 0.64
CA GLY A 69 -19.18 -5.61 0.38
C GLY A 69 -17.74 -5.17 0.63
N PHE A 70 -17.45 -3.88 0.61
CA PHE A 70 -16.10 -3.38 0.87
C PHE A 70 -15.65 -3.64 2.31
N GLU A 71 -16.59 -3.81 3.22
CA GLU A 71 -16.28 -4.12 4.63
C GLU A 71 -15.46 -5.40 4.80
N ALA A 72 -15.44 -6.28 3.81
CA ALA A 72 -14.59 -7.47 3.83
C ALA A 72 -13.09 -7.11 3.84
N PHE A 73 -12.75 -5.90 3.42
CA PHE A 73 -11.37 -5.43 3.32
C PHE A 73 -10.96 -4.49 4.45
N LEU A 74 -11.86 -4.20 5.36
CA LEU A 74 -11.59 -3.26 6.46
C LEU A 74 -11.09 -3.96 7.72
#